data_7ebeca0f3f3c9ff499fc89593f503b9a
#
_entry.id   7ebeca0f3f3c9ff499fc89593f503b9a
#
_cell.length_a   1.000
_cell.length_b   1.000
_cell.length_c   1.000
_cell.angle_alpha   90.00
_cell.angle_beta   90.00
_cell.angle_gamma   90.00
#
_symmetry.space_group_name_H-M   'P 1'
#
loop_
_entity.id
_entity.type
_entity.pdbx_description
1 polymer ?
#
loop_
_entity_poly.entity_id
_entity_poly.type
_entity_poly.pdbx_seq_one_letter_code
_entity_poly.pdbx_strand_id
1 'polypeptide(L)'
;MEFLGGIADASMDGNVVRLPPGLFQPIAADDVAANVADVAIAAPRNGIIEIAGPERAPFNEIVARYLNAVGDRRQVVRDPEARYWGGRVEERSLVPVDEARLGRIGFDEWLRRPQTRA
;
A
#
# COMPACT_ATOMS: atom_id res chain seq x y z
N MET A 1 4.78 1.58 0.88
CA MET A 1 5.06 0.22 1.40
C MET A 1 5.54 0.27 2.85
N GLU A 2 6.24 1.30 3.23
CA GLU A 2 6.77 1.45 4.60
C GLU A 2 5.69 1.54 5.68
N PHE A 3 4.45 1.83 5.29
CA PHE A 3 3.31 1.93 6.22
C PHE A 3 2.61 0.59 6.50
N LEU A 4 3.01 -0.50 5.85
CA LEU A 4 2.27 -1.76 5.95
C LEU A 4 2.21 -2.30 7.38
N GLY A 5 3.30 -2.17 8.14
CA GLY A 5 3.31 -2.55 9.55
C GLY A 5 2.33 -1.73 10.39
N GLY A 6 2.30 -0.42 10.16
CA GLY A 6 1.35 0.47 10.85
C GLY A 6 -0.10 0.20 10.46
N ILE A 7 -0.36 -0.14 9.20
CA ILE A 7 -1.70 -0.53 8.75
C ILE A 7 -2.15 -1.79 9.47
N ALA A 8 -1.29 -2.80 9.57
CA ALA A 8 -1.61 -4.04 10.29
C ALA A 8 -1.91 -3.76 11.76
N ASP A 9 -1.08 -2.95 12.42
CA ASP A 9 -1.28 -2.59 13.82
C ASP A 9 -2.58 -1.84 14.05
N ALA A 10 -2.93 -0.91 13.16
CA ALA A 10 -4.16 -0.14 13.25
C ALA A 10 -5.43 -0.94 12.92
N SER A 11 -5.27 -2.09 12.27
CA SER A 11 -6.39 -2.92 11.81
C SER A 11 -6.65 -4.14 12.69
N MET A 12 -6.01 -4.21 13.85
CA MET A 12 -6.21 -5.31 14.79
C MET A 12 -7.62 -5.31 15.40
N ASP A 13 -8.22 -6.49 15.42
CA ASP A 13 -9.44 -6.79 16.17
C ASP A 13 -9.19 -8.08 16.92
N GLY A 14 -8.93 -7.98 18.23
CA GLY A 14 -8.46 -9.11 19.02
C GLY A 14 -7.08 -9.58 18.53
N ASN A 15 -6.98 -10.83 18.10
CA ASN A 15 -5.73 -11.44 17.61
C ASN A 15 -5.61 -11.43 16.08
N VAL A 16 -6.52 -10.76 15.39
CA VAL A 16 -6.66 -10.84 13.92
C VAL A 16 -6.55 -9.47 13.32
N VAL A 17 -5.80 -9.37 12.20
CA VAL A 17 -5.80 -8.17 11.37
C VAL A 17 -6.99 -8.25 10.42
N ARG A 18 -7.96 -7.36 10.59
CA ARG A 18 -9.16 -7.30 9.74
C ARG A 18 -9.04 -6.16 8.75
N LEU A 19 -9.10 -6.49 7.48
CA LEU A 19 -8.94 -5.52 6.40
C LEU A 19 -10.15 -5.54 5.46
N PRO A 20 -10.55 -4.35 4.97
CA PRO A 20 -11.63 -4.27 4.01
C PRO A 20 -11.25 -4.94 2.71
N PRO A 21 -12.24 -5.45 1.94
CA PRO A 21 -11.99 -5.92 0.60
C PRO A 21 -11.60 -4.75 -0.31
N GLY A 22 -10.87 -5.04 -1.35
CA GLY A 22 -10.49 -4.03 -2.33
C GLY A 22 -9.07 -4.23 -2.81
N LEU A 23 -8.74 -3.51 -3.87
CA LEU A 23 -7.41 -3.52 -4.46
C LEU A 23 -6.53 -2.47 -3.80
N PHE A 24 -5.26 -2.79 -3.69
CA PHE A 24 -4.24 -1.92 -3.13
C PHE A 24 -3.03 -1.90 -4.06
N GLN A 25 -2.38 -0.76 -4.16
CA GLN A 25 -1.24 -0.60 -5.08
C GLN A 25 -0.15 0.20 -4.38
N PRO A 26 0.52 -0.42 -3.40
CA PRO A 26 1.48 0.29 -2.56
C PRO A 26 2.75 0.69 -3.32
N ILE A 27 3.33 1.81 -2.92
CA ILE A 27 4.54 2.36 -3.51
C ILE A 27 5.63 2.51 -2.45
N ALA A 28 6.87 2.21 -2.82
CA ALA A 28 8.02 2.46 -1.96
C ALA A 28 8.31 3.96 -1.83
N ALA A 29 8.75 4.39 -0.66
CA ALA A 29 9.05 5.80 -0.40
C ALA A 29 10.12 6.36 -1.36
N ASP A 30 11.11 5.56 -1.74
CA ASP A 30 12.14 5.96 -2.70
C ASP A 30 11.53 6.27 -4.08
N ASP A 31 10.53 5.50 -4.51
CA ASP A 31 9.81 5.74 -5.76
C ASP A 31 8.95 7.01 -5.69
N VAL A 32 8.35 7.30 -4.54
CA VAL A 32 7.63 8.57 -4.35
C VAL A 32 8.58 9.73 -4.53
N ALA A 33 9.74 9.69 -3.88
CA ALA A 33 10.75 10.74 -3.99
C ALA A 33 11.22 10.94 -5.43
N ALA A 34 11.50 9.86 -6.15
CA ALA A 34 11.93 9.92 -7.54
C ALA A 34 10.87 10.54 -8.46
N ASN A 35 9.61 10.14 -8.29
CA ASN A 35 8.50 10.67 -9.10
C ASN A 35 8.22 12.14 -8.78
N VAL A 36 8.30 12.53 -7.51
CA VAL A 36 8.14 13.94 -7.12
C VAL A 36 9.25 14.79 -7.72
N ALA A 37 10.49 14.33 -7.71
CA ALA A 37 11.62 15.03 -8.31
C ALA A 37 11.41 15.21 -9.83
N ASP A 38 10.98 14.16 -10.53
CA ASP A 38 10.70 14.23 -11.97
C ASP A 38 9.61 15.26 -12.30
N VAL A 39 8.53 15.27 -11.52
CA VAL A 39 7.43 16.23 -11.72
C VAL A 39 7.88 17.65 -11.42
N ALA A 40 8.73 17.86 -10.42
CA ALA A 40 9.21 19.19 -10.04
C ALA A 40 10.04 19.87 -11.13
N ILE A 41 10.75 19.10 -11.96
CA ILE A 41 11.58 19.65 -13.06
C ILE A 41 10.87 19.59 -14.41
N ALA A 42 9.69 18.99 -14.49
CA ALA A 42 8.91 18.92 -15.72
C ALA A 42 8.16 20.24 -15.97
N ALA A 43 7.60 20.38 -17.17
CA ALA A 43 6.74 21.51 -17.49
C ALA A 43 5.55 21.56 -16.53
N PRO A 44 5.10 22.76 -16.10
CA PRO A 44 3.96 22.87 -15.19
C PRO A 44 2.70 22.19 -15.73
N ARG A 45 1.99 21.50 -14.85
CA ARG A 45 0.70 20.87 -15.15
C ARG A 45 -0.36 21.45 -14.24
N ASN A 46 -1.53 21.71 -14.83
CA ASN A 46 -2.71 22.11 -14.06
C ASN A 46 -3.51 20.85 -13.75
N GLY A 47 -3.51 20.42 -12.50
CA GLY A 47 -4.28 19.25 -12.08
C GLY A 47 -3.53 18.34 -11.13
N ILE A 48 -4.14 17.19 -10.88
CA ILE A 48 -3.65 16.16 -9.97
C ILE A 48 -2.88 15.11 -10.76
N ILE A 49 -1.70 14.73 -10.25
CA ILE A 49 -0.91 13.62 -10.78
C ILE A 49 -0.96 12.51 -9.75
N GLU A 50 -1.48 11.36 -10.14
CA GLU A 50 -1.49 10.18 -9.29
C GLU A 50 -0.18 9.41 -9.44
N ILE A 51 0.32 8.88 -8.32
CA ILE A 51 1.53 8.06 -8.25
C ILE A 51 1.15 6.78 -7.50
N ALA A 52 1.53 5.64 -8.04
CA ALA A 52 1.23 4.35 -7.43
C ALA A 52 2.37 3.37 -7.62
N GLY A 53 2.38 2.30 -6.84
CA GLY A 53 3.33 1.20 -7.00
C GLY A 53 3.06 0.39 -8.26
N PRO A 54 4.03 -0.45 -8.66
CA PRO A 54 3.92 -1.22 -9.90
C PRO A 54 3.01 -2.43 -9.80
N GLU A 55 2.67 -2.87 -8.60
CA GLU A 55 1.84 -4.06 -8.39
C GLU A 55 0.51 -3.70 -7.74
N ARG A 56 -0.58 -4.18 -8.33
CA ARG A 56 -1.95 -4.05 -7.81
C ARG A 56 -2.44 -5.43 -7.39
N ALA A 57 -2.88 -5.57 -6.15
CA ALA A 57 -3.39 -6.82 -5.61
C ALA A 57 -4.39 -6.56 -4.49
N PRO A 58 -5.16 -7.57 -4.05
CA PRO A 58 -6.07 -7.41 -2.92
C PRO A 58 -5.34 -6.91 -1.67
N PHE A 59 -5.96 -5.98 -0.97
CA PHE A 59 -5.37 -5.32 0.20
C PHE A 59 -4.93 -6.32 1.27
N ASN A 60 -5.80 -7.26 1.60
CA ASN A 60 -5.47 -8.30 2.59
C ASN A 60 -4.30 -9.18 2.15
N GLU A 61 -4.17 -9.46 0.86
CA GLU A 61 -3.05 -10.25 0.33
C GLU A 61 -1.72 -9.50 0.46
N ILE A 62 -1.70 -8.21 0.13
CA ILE A 62 -0.48 -7.38 0.27
C ILE A 62 -0.01 -7.35 1.73
N VAL A 63 -0.92 -7.11 2.66
CA VAL A 63 -0.58 -7.06 4.09
C VAL A 63 -0.12 -8.42 4.60
N ALA A 64 -0.80 -9.51 4.19
CA ALA A 64 -0.41 -10.86 4.57
C ALA A 64 1.00 -11.22 4.07
N ARG A 65 1.34 -10.87 2.83
CA ARG A 65 2.68 -11.09 2.28
C ARG A 65 3.73 -10.32 3.06
N TYR A 66 3.44 -9.08 3.43
CA TYR A 66 4.34 -8.27 4.25
C TYR A 66 4.57 -8.91 5.62
N LEU A 67 3.51 -9.27 6.33
CA LEU A 67 3.63 -9.87 7.67
C LEU A 67 4.42 -11.18 7.62
N ASN A 68 4.15 -12.01 6.63
CA ASN A 68 4.90 -13.25 6.44
C ASN A 68 6.40 -12.97 6.21
N ALA A 69 6.72 -11.97 5.40
CA ALA A 69 8.11 -11.63 5.08
C ALA A 69 8.89 -11.12 6.30
N VAL A 70 8.25 -10.41 7.23
CA VAL A 70 8.88 -9.90 8.45
C VAL A 70 8.78 -10.85 9.63
N GLY A 71 8.26 -12.07 9.43
CA GLY A 71 8.15 -13.06 10.49
C GLY A 71 7.01 -12.82 11.47
N ASP A 72 6.05 -11.99 11.11
CA ASP A 72 4.87 -11.73 11.93
C ASP A 72 3.81 -12.79 11.65
N ARG A 73 3.34 -13.47 12.70
CA ARG A 73 2.42 -14.60 12.58
C ARG A 73 0.96 -14.23 12.73
N ARG A 74 0.63 -12.95 12.81
CA ARG A 74 -0.76 -12.51 12.92
C ARG A 74 -1.56 -12.98 11.70
N GLN A 75 -2.77 -13.44 11.94
CA GLN A 75 -3.70 -13.83 10.89
C GLN A 75 -4.30 -12.58 10.26
N VAL A 76 -4.36 -12.56 8.93
CA VAL A 76 -5.02 -11.50 8.17
C VAL A 76 -6.34 -12.04 7.61
N VAL A 77 -7.42 -11.31 7.84
CA VAL A 77 -8.76 -11.69 7.40
C VAL A 77 -9.34 -10.58 6.53
N ARG A 78 -9.91 -10.97 5.39
CA ARG A 78 -10.71 -10.08 4.56
C ARG A 78 -12.10 -9.98 5.18
N ASP A 79 -12.49 -8.77 5.60
CA ASP A 79 -13.76 -8.53 6.27
C ASP A 79 -14.53 -7.44 5.53
N PRO A 80 -15.67 -7.75 4.89
CA PRO A 80 -16.47 -6.76 4.17
C PRO A 80 -16.95 -5.58 5.03
N GLU A 81 -17.01 -5.76 6.34
CA GLU A 81 -17.42 -4.71 7.28
C GLU A 81 -16.24 -3.90 7.83
N ALA A 82 -15.00 -4.33 7.57
CA ALA A 82 -13.83 -3.61 8.05
C ALA A 82 -13.68 -2.26 7.35
N ARG A 83 -13.09 -1.31 8.06
CA ARG A 83 -12.86 0.05 7.57
C ARG A 83 -11.37 0.35 7.55
N TYR A 84 -10.98 1.27 6.68
CA TYR A 84 -9.62 1.77 6.62
C TYR A 84 -9.60 3.17 7.24
N TRP A 85 -8.95 3.28 8.39
CA TRP A 85 -8.92 4.54 9.17
C TRP A 85 -10.33 5.11 9.41
N GLY A 86 -11.29 4.23 9.72
CA GLY A 86 -12.68 4.61 9.97
C GLY A 86 -13.54 4.78 8.72
N GLY A 87 -12.95 4.77 7.54
CA GLY A 87 -13.66 4.94 6.27
C GLY A 87 -14.03 3.64 5.60
N ARG A 88 -15.14 3.65 4.87
CA ARG A 88 -15.51 2.54 3.99
C ARG A 88 -14.58 2.50 2.79
N VAL A 89 -14.22 1.29 2.37
CA VAL A 89 -13.36 1.06 1.21
C VAL A 89 -14.12 0.22 0.19
N GLU A 90 -14.24 0.75 -1.01
CA GLU A 90 -14.72 0.02 -2.17
C GLU A 90 -13.56 -0.62 -2.92
N GLU A 91 -13.85 -1.48 -3.89
CA GLU A 91 -12.82 -2.23 -4.62
C GLU A 91 -11.70 -1.34 -5.16
N ARG A 92 -12.02 -0.15 -5.63
CA ARG A 92 -11.06 0.76 -6.28
C ARG A 92 -10.70 2.00 -5.47
N SER A 93 -11.10 2.08 -4.20
CA SER A 93 -10.83 3.25 -3.37
C SER A 93 -9.35 3.52 -3.14
N LEU A 94 -8.52 2.48 -3.13
CA LEU A 94 -7.11 2.55 -2.78
C LEU A 94 -6.18 2.36 -3.98
N VAL A 95 -6.69 2.50 -5.18
CA VAL A 95 -5.92 2.43 -6.42
C VAL A 95 -6.22 3.65 -7.29
N PRO A 96 -5.32 4.02 -8.23
CA PRO A 96 -5.57 5.15 -9.13
C PRO A 96 -6.84 4.96 -9.94
N VAL A 97 -7.58 6.04 -10.16
CA VAL A 97 -8.80 6.04 -10.96
C VAL A 97 -8.46 5.97 -12.44
N ASP A 98 -7.46 6.72 -12.83
CA ASP A 98 -7.01 6.85 -14.21
C ASP A 98 -5.53 6.46 -14.33
N GLU A 99 -4.90 6.94 -15.40
CA GLU A 99 -3.48 6.76 -15.65
C GLU A 99 -2.64 7.35 -14.51
N ALA A 100 -1.69 6.59 -13.98
CA ALA A 100 -0.83 7.00 -12.89
C ALA A 100 0.64 6.82 -13.27
N ARG A 101 1.52 7.61 -12.64
CA ARG A 101 2.96 7.35 -12.68
C ARG A 101 3.24 6.17 -11.76
N LEU A 102 3.84 5.12 -12.30
CA LEU A 102 4.14 3.92 -11.53
C LEU A 102 5.55 3.96 -10.98
N GLY A 103 5.71 3.50 -9.75
CA GLY A 103 7.01 3.24 -9.16
C GLY A 103 7.71 2.08 -9.87
N ARG A 104 9.01 1.96 -9.66
CA ARG A 104 9.85 0.91 -10.27
C ARG A 104 10.17 -0.22 -9.32
N ILE A 105 10.10 0.03 -8.02
CA ILE A 105 10.41 -0.96 -7.00
C ILE A 105 9.19 -1.84 -6.81
N GLY A 106 9.28 -3.10 -7.26
CA GLY A 106 8.23 -4.09 -7.05
C GLY A 106 8.10 -4.48 -5.58
N PHE A 107 6.96 -5.02 -5.21
CA PHE A 107 6.69 -5.38 -3.82
C PHE A 107 7.66 -6.47 -3.32
N ASP A 108 7.89 -7.50 -4.11
CA ASP A 108 8.84 -8.56 -3.74
C ASP A 108 10.26 -8.04 -3.59
N GLU A 109 10.70 -7.16 -4.46
CA GLU A 109 12.00 -6.51 -4.36
C GLU A 109 12.09 -5.70 -3.07
N TRP A 110 11.07 -4.91 -2.76
CA TRP A 110 11.03 -4.12 -1.53
C TRP A 110 11.05 -5.03 -0.29
N LEU A 111 10.33 -6.14 -0.31
CA LEU A 111 10.31 -7.10 0.81
C LEU A 111 11.70 -7.73 1.05
N ARG A 112 12.52 -7.87 0.02
CA ARG A 112 13.89 -8.39 0.16
C ARG A 112 14.86 -7.39 0.75
N ARG A 113 14.53 -6.12 0.81
CA ARG A 113 15.35 -5.09 1.45
C ARG A 113 15.22 -5.18 2.97
N PRO A 114 16.27 -4.79 3.74
CA PRO A 114 16.13 -4.73 5.18
C PRO A 114 14.96 -3.84 5.59
N GLN A 115 14.07 -4.37 6.43
CA GLN A 115 12.90 -3.63 6.91
C GLN A 115 13.20 -3.01 8.26
N THR A 116 13.03 -1.70 8.34
CA THR A 116 13.15 -0.97 9.61
C THR A 116 11.76 -0.89 10.22
N ARG A 117 11.59 -1.51 11.39
CA ARG A 117 10.38 -1.32 12.19
C ARG A 117 10.54 -0.07 13.03
N ALA A 118 9.66 0.86 12.81
CA ALA A 118 9.55 2.03 13.66
C ALA A 118 8.86 1.68 14.97
#